data_ae60fdde6c1436fe65d7bb82a2e9af88
#
_entry.id   ae60fdde6c1436fe65d7bb82a2e9af88
#
_cell.length_a   1.000
_cell.length_b   1.000
_cell.length_c   1.000
_cell.angle_alpha   90.00
_cell.angle_beta   90.00
_cell.angle_gamma   90.00
#
_symmetry.space_group_name_H-M   'P 1'
#
loop_
_entity.id
_entity.type
_entity.pdbx_description
1 polymer ?
#
loop_
_entity_poly.entity_id
_entity_poly.type
_entity_poly.pdbx_seq_one_letter_code
_entity_poly.pdbx_strand_id
1 'polypeptide(L)'
;MADAPVIRVERTINAPAERVFDAWLDPVWIGRLMFGRHLRDEHIVSLSNEPRVGGVFNYRVTRQGVEINHTGTYREIDRPRRLVFTWGVDAEQGDLSVVTIELTPHGESCVLVLTHRLHPDWAEYAERTQQGWSKIVGDLVASLA
;
A
#
# COMPACT_ATOMS: atom_id res chain seq x y z
N MET A 1 -21.12 18.81 -4.59
CA MET A 1 -19.97 18.33 -3.83
C MET A 1 -19.34 17.16 -4.56
N ALA A 2 -18.06 17.23 -4.86
CA ALA A 2 -17.39 16.15 -5.58
C ALA A 2 -17.18 14.94 -4.65
N ASP A 3 -17.52 13.75 -5.14
CA ASP A 3 -17.25 12.54 -4.39
C ASP A 3 -15.75 12.24 -4.37
N ALA A 4 -15.29 11.60 -3.29
CA ALA A 4 -13.91 11.14 -3.20
C ALA A 4 -13.68 10.06 -4.27
N PRO A 5 -12.64 10.20 -5.11
CA PRO A 5 -12.34 9.16 -6.09
C PRO A 5 -11.87 7.90 -5.38
N VAL A 6 -12.34 6.76 -5.86
CA VAL A 6 -11.97 5.45 -5.34
C VAL A 6 -11.27 4.66 -6.43
N ILE A 7 -10.07 4.19 -6.11
CA ILE A 7 -9.27 3.34 -6.98
C ILE A 7 -9.45 1.91 -6.51
N ARG A 8 -9.58 0.97 -7.46
CA ARG A 8 -9.77 -0.44 -7.15
C ARG A 8 -8.87 -1.30 -8.03
N VAL A 9 -8.13 -2.20 -7.39
CA VAL A 9 -7.30 -3.19 -8.07
C VAL A 9 -7.66 -4.55 -7.52
N GLU A 10 -7.97 -5.51 -8.40
CA GLU A 10 -8.28 -6.88 -8.01
C GLU A 10 -7.36 -7.84 -8.75
N ARG A 11 -6.79 -8.79 -8.01
CA ARG A 11 -5.90 -9.83 -8.59
C ARG A 11 -6.06 -11.13 -7.83
N THR A 12 -5.93 -12.23 -8.55
CA THR A 12 -5.77 -13.55 -7.94
C THR A 12 -4.29 -13.81 -7.74
N ILE A 13 -3.91 -14.23 -6.53
CA ILE A 13 -2.51 -14.47 -6.17
C ILE A 13 -2.37 -15.95 -5.82
N ASN A 14 -1.39 -16.61 -6.44
CA ASN A 14 -1.13 -18.03 -6.22
C ASN A 14 -0.23 -18.21 -4.99
N ALA A 15 -0.75 -17.77 -3.86
CA ALA A 15 -0.12 -17.90 -2.54
C ALA A 15 -1.21 -17.85 -1.46
N PRO A 16 -0.97 -18.43 -0.28
CA PRO A 16 -1.93 -18.37 0.81
C PRO A 16 -2.19 -16.94 1.28
N ALA A 17 -3.42 -16.69 1.73
CA ALA A 17 -3.80 -15.35 2.18
C ALA A 17 -2.90 -14.84 3.31
N GLU A 18 -2.50 -15.71 4.23
CA GLU A 18 -1.61 -15.35 5.34
C GLU A 18 -0.27 -14.79 4.85
N ARG A 19 0.30 -15.41 3.84
CA ARG A 19 1.58 -14.99 3.27
C ARG A 19 1.46 -13.64 2.56
N VAL A 20 0.38 -13.46 1.82
CA VAL A 20 0.10 -12.19 1.13
C VAL A 20 -0.12 -11.08 2.16
N PHE A 21 -0.93 -11.37 3.17
CA PHE A 21 -1.21 -10.39 4.23
C PHE A 21 0.07 -9.93 4.92
N ASP A 22 0.91 -10.88 5.31
CA ASP A 22 2.15 -10.57 6.03
C ASP A 22 3.12 -9.74 5.20
N ALA A 23 3.12 -9.89 3.87
CA ALA A 23 3.96 -9.09 3.00
C ALA A 23 3.63 -7.59 3.07
N TRP A 24 2.37 -7.25 3.27
CA TRP A 24 1.95 -5.85 3.41
C TRP A 24 2.37 -5.20 4.73
N LEU A 25 2.79 -5.99 5.71
CA LEU A 25 3.26 -5.51 7.02
C LEU A 25 4.76 -5.66 7.21
N ASP A 26 5.46 -6.24 6.24
CA ASP A 26 6.89 -6.51 6.32
C ASP A 26 7.68 -5.43 5.57
N PRO A 27 8.52 -4.64 6.27
CA PRO A 27 9.31 -3.60 5.62
C PRO A 27 10.19 -4.10 4.46
N VAL A 28 10.68 -5.35 4.52
CA VAL A 28 11.48 -5.92 3.44
C VAL A 28 10.65 -6.03 2.16
N TRP A 29 9.44 -6.57 2.26
CA TRP A 29 8.54 -6.66 1.12
C TRP A 29 8.09 -5.29 0.62
N ILE A 30 7.78 -4.39 1.55
CA ILE A 30 7.38 -3.02 1.21
C ILE A 30 8.48 -2.33 0.40
N GLY A 31 9.73 -2.49 0.82
CA GLY A 31 10.88 -1.95 0.08
C GLY A 31 11.02 -2.55 -1.31
N ARG A 32 10.74 -3.85 -1.46
CA ARG A 32 10.81 -4.50 -2.76
C ARG A 32 9.72 -4.04 -3.73
N LEU A 33 8.51 -3.86 -3.19
CA LEU A 33 7.33 -3.59 -4.03
C LEU A 33 7.13 -2.12 -4.35
N MET A 34 7.47 -1.24 -3.42
CA MET A 34 7.08 0.17 -3.48
C MET A 34 8.23 1.14 -3.69
N PHE A 35 9.42 0.83 -3.19
CA PHE A 35 10.49 1.80 -3.07
C PHE A 35 11.84 1.24 -3.55
N GLY A 36 12.75 2.17 -3.89
CA GLY A 36 14.13 1.83 -4.15
C GLY A 36 14.58 2.02 -5.59
N ARG A 37 15.88 1.85 -5.81
CA ARG A 37 16.52 2.11 -7.10
C ARG A 37 16.07 1.17 -8.22
N HIS A 38 15.61 0.00 -7.88
CA HIS A 38 15.12 -0.94 -8.88
C HIS A 38 13.81 -0.49 -9.53
N LEU A 39 13.12 0.50 -8.94
CA LEU A 39 11.87 1.03 -9.45
C LEU A 39 12.04 2.41 -10.09
N ARG A 40 12.90 3.25 -9.53
CA ARG A 40 13.09 4.63 -9.97
C ARG A 40 14.36 5.22 -9.35
N ASP A 41 14.69 6.44 -9.69
CA ASP A 41 15.81 7.17 -9.08
C ASP A 41 15.43 7.55 -7.64
N GLU A 42 15.67 6.61 -6.73
CA GLU A 42 15.19 6.70 -5.35
C GLU A 42 16.10 5.92 -4.41
N HIS A 43 16.37 6.52 -3.24
CA HIS A 43 17.07 5.85 -2.15
C HIS A 43 16.11 5.62 -0.99
N ILE A 44 16.13 4.42 -0.44
CA ILE A 44 15.41 4.14 0.80
C ILE A 44 16.25 4.67 1.96
N VAL A 45 15.69 5.60 2.73
CA VAL A 45 16.33 6.12 3.94
C VAL A 45 16.00 5.21 5.13
N SER A 46 14.71 4.96 5.36
CA SER A 46 14.27 4.06 6.41
C SER A 46 12.83 3.61 6.14
N LEU A 47 12.56 2.36 6.48
CA LEU A 47 11.22 1.79 6.41
C LEU A 47 10.89 1.23 7.78
N SER A 48 9.90 1.81 8.45
CA SER A 48 9.48 1.36 9.77
C SER A 48 7.98 1.31 9.89
N ASN A 49 7.49 0.37 10.68
CA ASN A 49 6.07 0.28 11.00
C ASN A 49 5.85 -0.36 12.35
N GLU A 50 4.71 -0.02 12.94
CA GLU A 50 4.18 -0.67 14.12
C GLU A 50 2.93 -1.43 13.69
N PRO A 51 3.01 -2.75 13.41
CA PRO A 51 1.90 -3.49 12.78
C PRO A 51 0.81 -3.87 13.79
N ARG A 52 0.16 -2.86 14.31
CA ARG A 52 -0.98 -3.00 15.25
C ARG A 52 -1.95 -1.86 15.01
N VAL A 53 -3.20 -2.06 15.41
CA VAL A 53 -4.21 -1.01 15.31
C VAL A 53 -3.76 0.20 16.12
N GLY A 54 -3.80 1.38 15.50
CA GLY A 54 -3.28 2.61 16.10
C GLY A 54 -1.78 2.80 15.89
N GLY A 55 -1.07 1.78 15.40
CA GLY A 55 0.35 1.92 15.06
C GLY A 55 0.58 2.78 13.83
N VAL A 56 1.76 3.36 13.74
CA VAL A 56 2.14 4.28 12.66
C VAL A 56 3.22 3.64 11.81
N PHE A 57 3.19 3.89 10.50
CA PHE A 57 4.30 3.56 9.64
C PHE A 57 4.92 4.83 9.07
N ASN A 58 6.22 4.76 8.77
CA ASN A 58 6.97 5.84 8.15
C ASN A 58 7.93 5.20 7.14
N TYR A 59 7.69 5.47 5.85
CA TYR A 59 8.52 4.98 4.76
C TYR A 59 9.21 6.17 4.14
N ARG A 60 10.46 6.41 4.57
CA ARG A 60 11.24 7.58 4.16
C ARG A 60 12.18 7.21 3.02
N VAL A 61 12.07 7.98 1.96
CA VAL A 61 12.90 7.81 0.77
C VAL A 61 13.42 9.16 0.32
N THR A 62 14.54 9.15 -0.42
CA THR A 62 15.01 10.32 -1.13
C THR A 62 14.80 10.09 -2.62
N ARG A 63 14.00 10.93 -3.24
CA ARG A 63 13.67 10.83 -4.66
C ARG A 63 14.15 12.09 -5.36
N GLN A 64 15.10 11.94 -6.29
CA GLN A 64 15.71 13.06 -7.00
C GLN A 64 16.21 14.14 -6.05
N GLY A 65 16.87 13.73 -4.95
CA GLY A 65 17.45 14.64 -3.98
C GLY A 65 16.48 15.22 -2.95
N VAL A 66 15.19 14.84 -3.00
CA VAL A 66 14.17 15.33 -2.08
C VAL A 66 13.72 14.20 -1.17
N GLU A 67 13.75 14.44 0.14
CA GLU A 67 13.25 13.45 1.10
C GLU A 67 11.73 13.49 1.15
N ILE A 68 11.12 12.32 1.04
CA ILE A 68 9.67 12.13 1.08
C ILE A 68 9.36 11.08 2.13
N ASN A 69 8.42 11.36 3.03
CA ASN A 69 7.95 10.41 4.01
C ASN A 69 6.53 9.96 3.67
N HIS A 70 6.38 8.69 3.29
CA HIS A 70 5.06 8.08 3.14
C HIS A 70 4.65 7.58 4.52
N THR A 71 3.54 8.08 5.03
CA THR A 71 3.14 7.82 6.41
C THR A 71 1.65 7.53 6.51
N GLY A 72 1.28 6.86 7.57
CA GLY A 72 -0.12 6.57 7.88
C GLY A 72 -0.26 5.81 9.18
N THR A 73 -1.50 5.50 9.50
CA THR A 73 -1.89 4.80 10.72
C THR A 73 -2.70 3.57 10.36
N TYR A 74 -2.43 2.44 11.00
CA TYR A 74 -3.24 1.24 10.84
C TYR A 74 -4.55 1.40 11.58
N ARG A 75 -5.66 1.30 10.87
CA ARG A 75 -7.01 1.41 11.43
C ARG A 75 -7.65 0.08 11.72
N GLU A 76 -7.32 -0.95 10.92
CA GLU A 76 -7.86 -2.29 11.11
C GLU A 76 -6.82 -3.31 10.66
N ILE A 77 -6.62 -4.34 11.45
CA ILE A 77 -5.74 -5.46 11.13
C ILE A 77 -6.51 -6.73 11.51
N ASP A 78 -7.16 -7.35 10.53
CA ASP A 78 -7.89 -8.61 10.70
C ASP A 78 -7.22 -9.66 9.81
N ARG A 79 -6.18 -10.26 10.33
CA ARG A 79 -5.34 -11.22 9.59
C ARG A 79 -6.07 -12.54 9.37
N PRO A 80 -6.09 -13.06 8.18
CA PRO A 80 -5.47 -12.62 6.93
C PRO A 80 -6.45 -11.93 5.97
N ARG A 81 -7.55 -11.39 6.44
CA ARG A 81 -8.69 -11.00 5.61
C ARG A 81 -8.76 -9.53 5.25
N ARG A 82 -8.36 -8.65 6.19
CA ARG A 82 -8.60 -7.24 5.99
C ARG A 82 -7.54 -6.38 6.67
N LEU A 83 -7.01 -5.44 5.93
CA LEU A 83 -6.02 -4.46 6.41
C LEU A 83 -6.49 -3.08 5.95
N VAL A 84 -6.63 -2.15 6.89
CA VAL A 84 -7.03 -0.78 6.58
C VAL A 84 -6.02 0.18 7.20
N PHE A 85 -5.52 1.09 6.39
CA PHE A 85 -4.57 2.10 6.87
C PHE A 85 -4.77 3.41 6.12
N THR A 86 -4.41 4.52 6.78
CA THR A 86 -4.36 5.81 6.11
C THR A 86 -3.08 5.89 5.29
N TRP A 87 -3.08 6.73 4.26
CA TRP A 87 -1.95 6.87 3.36
C TRP A 87 -1.78 8.32 2.95
N GLY A 88 -0.59 8.85 3.14
CA GLY A 88 -0.29 10.20 2.73
C GLY A 88 1.20 10.45 2.66
N VAL A 89 1.56 11.62 2.21
CA VAL A 89 2.94 12.08 2.09
C VAL A 89 3.14 13.18 3.11
N ASP A 90 4.14 13.01 3.97
CA ASP A 90 4.43 13.89 5.10
C ASP A 90 3.28 13.95 6.12
N ALA A 91 3.55 14.47 7.30
CA ALA A 91 2.61 14.43 8.43
C ALA A 91 1.28 15.15 8.15
N GLU A 92 1.32 16.17 7.33
CA GLU A 92 0.14 16.99 7.04
C GLU A 92 -0.89 16.28 6.16
N GLN A 93 -0.47 15.24 5.43
CA GLN A 93 -1.30 14.54 4.46
C GLN A 93 -1.60 13.10 4.88
N GLY A 94 -1.11 12.67 6.03
CA GLY A 94 -1.18 11.28 6.45
C GLY A 94 -2.58 10.70 6.64
N ASP A 95 -3.58 11.53 6.92
CA ASP A 95 -4.94 11.09 7.18
C ASP A 95 -5.92 11.42 6.06
N LEU A 96 -5.43 11.93 4.92
CA LEU A 96 -6.30 12.41 3.85
C LEU A 96 -6.80 11.31 2.91
N SER A 97 -6.20 10.13 2.95
CA SER A 97 -6.66 9.01 2.11
C SER A 97 -6.63 7.71 2.90
N VAL A 98 -7.40 6.74 2.44
CA VAL A 98 -7.54 5.45 3.12
C VAL A 98 -7.37 4.32 2.12
N VAL A 99 -6.49 3.37 2.45
CA VAL A 99 -6.27 2.15 1.67
C VAL A 99 -6.87 0.98 2.43
N THR A 100 -7.66 0.17 1.73
CA THR A 100 -8.23 -1.06 2.25
C THR A 100 -7.77 -2.22 1.39
N ILE A 101 -7.21 -3.25 2.02
CA ILE A 101 -6.81 -4.48 1.37
C ILE A 101 -7.64 -5.61 1.94
N GLU A 102 -8.36 -6.32 1.06
CA GLU A 102 -9.19 -7.46 1.45
C GLU A 102 -8.71 -8.70 0.72
N LEU A 103 -8.54 -9.78 1.45
CA LEU A 103 -8.10 -11.06 0.92
C LEU A 103 -9.18 -12.12 1.16
N THR A 104 -9.56 -12.80 0.08
CA THR A 104 -10.50 -13.93 0.15
C THR A 104 -9.71 -15.20 -0.13
N PRO A 105 -9.54 -16.08 0.88
CA PRO A 105 -8.79 -17.33 0.70
C PRO A 105 -9.51 -18.31 -0.23
N HIS A 106 -8.72 -18.99 -1.07
CA HIS A 106 -9.19 -20.08 -1.92
C HIS A 106 -8.14 -21.20 -1.91
N GLY A 107 -8.08 -21.97 -0.81
CA GLY A 107 -7.07 -23.00 -0.64
C GLY A 107 -5.67 -22.39 -0.55
N GLU A 108 -4.79 -22.75 -1.48
CA GLU A 108 -3.41 -22.26 -1.52
C GLU A 108 -3.27 -20.93 -2.29
N SER A 109 -4.38 -20.39 -2.76
CA SER A 109 -4.42 -19.10 -3.43
C SER A 109 -5.37 -18.14 -2.72
N CYS A 110 -5.43 -16.91 -3.18
CA CYS A 110 -6.38 -15.94 -2.65
C CYS A 110 -6.69 -14.86 -3.69
N VAL A 111 -7.81 -14.18 -3.50
CA VAL A 111 -8.15 -13.00 -4.28
C VAL A 111 -7.88 -11.77 -3.43
N LEU A 112 -7.08 -10.85 -3.95
CA LEU A 112 -6.78 -9.57 -3.31
C LEU A 112 -7.59 -8.48 -3.98
N VAL A 113 -8.26 -7.67 -3.16
CA VAL A 113 -8.91 -6.44 -3.61
C VAL A 113 -8.31 -5.29 -2.82
N LEU A 114 -7.68 -4.35 -3.53
CA LEU A 114 -7.18 -3.12 -2.93
C LEU A 114 -8.08 -1.98 -3.37
N THR A 115 -8.57 -1.20 -2.40
CA THR A 115 -9.29 0.03 -2.68
C THR A 115 -8.54 1.19 -2.01
N HIS A 116 -8.44 2.30 -2.72
CA HIS A 116 -7.80 3.50 -2.20
C HIS A 116 -8.74 4.67 -2.42
N ARG A 117 -9.27 5.20 -1.33
CA ARG A 117 -10.14 6.38 -1.35
C ARG A 117 -9.27 7.61 -1.20
N LEU A 118 -9.17 8.39 -2.27
CA LEU A 118 -8.41 9.64 -2.28
C LEU A 118 -9.24 10.78 -1.70
N HIS A 119 -8.55 11.78 -1.18
CA HIS A 119 -9.18 13.06 -0.86
C HIS A 119 -9.72 13.69 -2.16
N PRO A 120 -10.90 14.33 -2.13
CA PRO A 120 -11.47 14.93 -3.35
C PRO A 120 -10.54 15.91 -4.05
N ASP A 121 -9.68 16.61 -3.31
CA ASP A 121 -8.72 17.57 -3.88
C ASP A 121 -7.65 16.88 -4.73
N TRP A 122 -7.51 15.57 -4.63
CA TRP A 122 -6.52 14.78 -5.37
C TRP A 122 -7.11 14.00 -6.52
N ALA A 123 -8.32 14.35 -6.95
CA ALA A 123 -9.01 13.65 -8.03
C ALA A 123 -8.18 13.60 -9.32
N GLU A 124 -7.39 14.62 -9.60
CA GLU A 124 -6.55 14.67 -10.80
C GLU A 124 -5.43 13.63 -10.80
N TYR A 125 -5.08 13.05 -9.63
CA TYR A 125 -4.04 12.04 -9.51
C TYR A 125 -4.61 10.61 -9.53
N ALA A 126 -5.91 10.45 -9.68
CA ALA A 126 -6.56 9.14 -9.56
C ALA A 126 -6.00 8.13 -10.57
N GLU A 127 -5.84 8.50 -11.82
CA GLU A 127 -5.32 7.59 -12.85
C GLU A 127 -3.90 7.15 -12.55
N ARG A 128 -3.03 8.09 -12.16
CA ARG A 128 -1.64 7.79 -11.81
C ARG A 128 -1.57 6.86 -10.60
N THR A 129 -2.41 7.09 -9.61
CA THR A 129 -2.48 6.27 -8.41
C THR A 129 -2.98 4.86 -8.73
N GLN A 130 -3.96 4.75 -9.63
CA GLN A 130 -4.46 3.46 -10.13
C GLN A 130 -3.32 2.67 -10.78
N GLN A 131 -2.54 3.31 -11.63
CA GLN A 131 -1.41 2.67 -12.30
C GLN A 131 -0.34 2.23 -11.30
N GLY A 132 -0.05 3.06 -10.30
CA GLY A 132 0.92 2.76 -9.26
C GLY A 132 0.53 1.52 -8.46
N TRP A 133 -0.69 1.45 -7.97
CA TRP A 133 -1.16 0.28 -7.22
C TRP A 133 -1.25 -0.96 -8.09
N SER A 134 -1.67 -0.83 -9.35
CA SER A 134 -1.71 -1.95 -10.29
C SER A 134 -0.34 -2.58 -10.47
N LYS A 135 0.70 -1.75 -10.57
CA LYS A 135 2.08 -2.21 -10.71
C LYS A 135 2.55 -2.90 -9.42
N ILE A 136 2.30 -2.30 -8.27
CA ILE A 136 2.69 -2.85 -6.98
C ILE A 136 2.04 -4.22 -6.76
N VAL A 137 0.74 -4.31 -6.96
CA VAL A 137 0.01 -5.58 -6.81
C VAL A 137 0.47 -6.60 -7.84
N GLY A 138 0.71 -6.18 -9.09
CA GLY A 138 1.24 -7.05 -10.14
C GLY A 138 2.60 -7.63 -9.78
N ASP A 139 3.49 -6.83 -9.23
CA ASP A 139 4.80 -7.28 -8.77
C ASP A 139 4.68 -8.25 -7.58
N LEU A 140 3.73 -8.02 -6.69
CA LEU A 140 3.42 -8.93 -5.58
C LEU A 140 2.97 -10.29 -6.10
N VAL A 141 2.06 -10.29 -7.07
CA VAL A 141 1.59 -11.53 -7.71
C VAL A 141 2.78 -12.31 -8.27
N ALA A 142 3.65 -11.64 -9.02
CA ALA A 142 4.80 -12.29 -9.64
C ALA A 142 5.80 -12.81 -8.61
N SER A 143 5.97 -12.11 -7.49
CA SER A 143 6.96 -12.45 -6.47
C SER A 143 6.53 -13.59 -5.56
N LEU A 144 5.22 -13.75 -5.33
CA LEU A 144 4.68 -14.78 -4.44
C LEU A 144 4.15 -16.01 -5.16
N ALA A 145 4.01 -15.94 -6.47
CA ALA A 145 3.49 -17.06 -7.28
C ALA A 145 4.46 -18.25 -7.33
#